data_e86337f35877a80e3ece1e5da6ce9c83
#
_entry.id   e86337f35877a80e3ece1e5da6ce9c83
#
_cell.length_a   1.000
_cell.length_b   1.000
_cell.length_c   1.000
_cell.angle_alpha   90.00
_cell.angle_beta   90.00
_cell.angle_gamma   90.00
#
_symmetry.space_group_name_H-M   'P 1'
#
loop_
_entity.id
_entity.type
_entity.pdbx_description
1 polymer ?
#
loop_
_entity_poly.entity_id
_entity_poly.type
_entity_poly.pdbx_seq_one_letter_code
_entity_poly.pdbx_strand_id
1 'polypeptide(L)'
;MNYEQKNIIEEKYLSKLFYTKDNKNRHVGVEIEYSNLDLKKSAQLAQEIFKGEIVEKTKYEISLKDTDYGDFKFELDAQLLQKMQDDNLFEKLGNIIGKISNDLDNFVDKTSKNFVPFEIAMPPIPISDFGKVDKLVQKLRLNGALGTTYSFQYAFGVHLNIEPPSQDIDDVLRLFKSFLILQKWIEVQSEVDIARKISPFINNFSKEYISLVIDIEYWPTKEQFIKDYIDYNPTRNRVLDMLPIIAFWDEDIINKYLPKEKINKRPTFHYRLPNSKVDQFRWFISQELQLWVIVELLASNDEVFNQMSKSFLKQLDNAIFNKNEWIEKCHQCIINHLL
;
A
#
# COMPACT_ATOMS: atom_id res chain seq x y z
N MET A 1 -16.54 12.02 -0.13
CA MET A 1 -16.26 12.82 -1.34
C MET A 1 -17.22 12.37 -2.43
N ASN A 2 -17.94 13.29 -3.08
CA ASN A 2 -18.85 12.90 -4.15
C ASN A 2 -18.09 12.66 -5.48
N TYR A 3 -18.77 12.14 -6.50
CA TYR A 3 -18.18 11.79 -7.81
C TYR A 3 -17.54 13.01 -8.51
N GLU A 4 -18.16 14.19 -8.39
CA GLU A 4 -17.66 15.43 -8.98
C GLU A 4 -16.37 15.92 -8.31
N GLN A 5 -16.27 15.78 -6.98
CA GLN A 5 -15.04 16.14 -6.25
C GLN A 5 -13.87 15.20 -6.58
N LYS A 6 -14.12 13.90 -6.80
CA LYS A 6 -13.10 12.97 -7.28
C LYS A 6 -12.58 13.34 -8.68
N ASN A 7 -13.47 13.74 -9.59
CA ASN A 7 -13.06 14.16 -10.94
C ASN A 7 -12.24 15.47 -10.92
N ILE A 8 -12.57 16.41 -10.02
CA ILE A 8 -11.80 17.66 -9.86
C ILE A 8 -10.37 17.36 -9.42
N ILE A 9 -10.17 16.35 -8.55
CA ILE A 9 -8.83 15.93 -8.13
C ILE A 9 -8.06 15.33 -9.32
N GLU A 10 -8.70 14.49 -10.14
CA GLU A 10 -8.05 13.86 -11.30
C GLU A 10 -7.47 14.87 -12.28
N GLU A 11 -8.25 15.83 -12.71
CA GLU A 11 -7.82 16.76 -13.76
C GLU A 11 -6.84 17.82 -13.27
N LYS A 12 -7.04 18.35 -12.07
CA LYS A 12 -6.30 19.53 -11.60
C LYS A 12 -5.02 19.18 -10.84
N TYR A 13 -5.00 18.07 -10.09
CA TYR A 13 -3.93 17.81 -9.12
C TYR A 13 -3.10 16.55 -9.41
N LEU A 14 -3.64 15.56 -10.11
CA LEU A 14 -2.90 14.34 -10.41
C LEU A 14 -1.64 14.64 -11.25
N SER A 15 -1.71 15.63 -12.13
CA SER A 15 -0.56 16.05 -12.94
C SER A 15 0.62 16.56 -12.10
N LYS A 16 0.38 17.06 -10.87
CA LYS A 16 1.46 17.47 -9.94
C LYS A 16 2.28 16.28 -9.44
N LEU A 17 1.71 15.07 -9.47
CA LEU A 17 2.41 13.85 -9.09
C LEU A 17 3.27 13.28 -10.22
N PHE A 18 3.17 13.77 -11.44
CA PHE A 18 3.83 13.15 -12.60
C PHE A 18 5.35 13.28 -12.57
N TYR A 19 5.86 14.31 -11.93
CA TYR A 19 7.28 14.63 -11.99
C TYR A 19 7.91 14.76 -10.62
N THR A 20 9.17 14.36 -10.52
CA THR A 20 10.04 14.69 -9.39
C THR A 20 10.40 16.18 -9.44
N LYS A 21 11.02 16.68 -8.36
CA LYS A 21 11.58 18.05 -8.34
C LYS A 21 12.63 18.26 -9.43
N ASP A 22 13.31 17.20 -9.88
CA ASP A 22 14.27 17.22 -10.98
C ASP A 22 13.64 17.04 -12.37
N ASN A 23 12.32 17.16 -12.50
CA ASN A 23 11.55 16.97 -13.73
C ASN A 23 11.70 15.56 -14.38
N LYS A 24 11.96 14.53 -13.60
CA LYS A 24 11.91 13.13 -14.04
C LYS A 24 10.52 12.57 -13.81
N ASN A 25 10.08 11.62 -14.64
CA ASN A 25 8.82 10.92 -14.39
C ASN A 25 8.85 10.23 -13.03
N ARG A 26 7.82 10.45 -12.23
CA ARG A 26 7.59 9.72 -10.97
C ARG A 26 6.88 8.42 -11.24
N HIS A 27 7.22 7.41 -10.46
CA HIS A 27 6.75 6.06 -10.62
C HIS A 27 6.01 5.56 -9.39
N VAL A 28 5.14 4.60 -9.62
CA VAL A 28 4.47 3.83 -8.57
C VAL A 28 4.59 2.35 -8.90
N GLY A 29 5.19 1.58 -8.02
CA GLY A 29 5.09 0.13 -8.03
C GLY A 29 3.74 -0.30 -7.44
N VAL A 30 3.14 -1.35 -7.98
CA VAL A 30 1.82 -1.82 -7.53
C VAL A 30 1.89 -3.31 -7.23
N GLU A 31 1.37 -3.71 -6.07
CA GLU A 31 1.17 -5.10 -5.70
C GLU A 31 -0.34 -5.32 -5.51
N ILE A 32 -0.91 -6.33 -6.19
CA ILE A 32 -2.35 -6.64 -6.13
C ILE A 32 -2.52 -8.06 -5.62
N GLU A 33 -3.13 -8.21 -4.45
CA GLU A 33 -3.53 -9.51 -3.91
C GLU A 33 -4.96 -9.85 -4.37
N TYR A 34 -5.18 -11.09 -4.78
CA TYR A 34 -6.47 -11.57 -5.29
C TYR A 34 -6.56 -13.11 -5.21
N SER A 35 -7.75 -13.64 -5.51
CA SER A 35 -7.97 -15.08 -5.63
C SER A 35 -8.85 -15.44 -6.83
N ASN A 36 -9.17 -16.74 -6.99
CA ASN A 36 -10.11 -17.28 -7.98
C ASN A 36 -9.72 -17.14 -9.45
N LEU A 37 -8.54 -16.60 -9.77
CA LEU A 37 -8.02 -16.54 -11.13
C LEU A 37 -6.58 -17.04 -11.12
N ASP A 38 -6.25 -18.01 -11.97
CA ASP A 38 -4.92 -18.61 -12.01
C ASP A 38 -3.85 -17.62 -12.54
N LEU A 39 -2.59 -17.88 -12.16
CA LEU A 39 -1.46 -17.00 -12.48
C LEU A 39 -1.22 -16.87 -13.99
N LYS A 40 -1.38 -17.99 -14.75
CA LYS A 40 -1.17 -17.96 -16.20
C LYS A 40 -2.19 -17.08 -16.90
N LYS A 41 -3.46 -17.18 -16.51
CA LYS A 41 -4.52 -16.31 -17.04
C LYS A 41 -4.26 -14.85 -16.68
N SER A 42 -3.86 -14.58 -15.44
CA SER A 42 -3.51 -13.22 -14.99
C SER A 42 -2.33 -12.64 -15.79
N ALA A 43 -1.29 -13.44 -16.04
CA ALA A 43 -0.15 -13.03 -16.87
C ALA A 43 -0.56 -12.75 -18.32
N GLN A 44 -1.45 -13.56 -18.91
CA GLN A 44 -1.98 -13.32 -20.25
C GLN A 44 -2.76 -11.99 -20.33
N LEU A 45 -3.59 -11.68 -19.32
CA LEU A 45 -4.34 -10.43 -19.27
C LEU A 45 -3.41 -9.21 -19.15
N ALA A 46 -2.33 -9.34 -18.39
CA ALA A 46 -1.30 -8.31 -18.30
C ALA A 46 -0.54 -8.16 -19.63
N GLN A 47 -0.18 -9.28 -20.29
CA GLN A 47 0.51 -9.26 -21.57
C GLN A 47 -0.30 -8.53 -22.67
N GLU A 48 -1.61 -8.63 -22.66
CA GLU A 48 -2.47 -7.89 -23.61
C GLU A 48 -2.30 -6.36 -23.50
N ILE A 49 -1.98 -5.86 -22.30
CA ILE A 49 -1.83 -4.42 -22.01
C ILE A 49 -0.38 -3.96 -22.10
N PHE A 50 0.53 -4.71 -21.45
CA PHE A 50 1.91 -4.31 -21.21
C PHE A 50 2.91 -4.94 -22.19
N LYS A 51 2.43 -5.86 -23.06
CA LYS A 51 3.25 -6.65 -23.97
C LYS A 51 4.22 -7.56 -23.21
N GLY A 52 5.37 -7.87 -23.78
CA GLY A 52 6.38 -8.71 -23.14
C GLY A 52 6.19 -10.21 -23.39
N GLU A 53 7.02 -11.03 -22.75
CA GLU A 53 7.05 -12.48 -22.88
C GLU A 53 6.70 -13.16 -21.55
N ILE A 54 5.77 -14.13 -21.60
CA ILE A 54 5.40 -14.93 -20.43
C ILE A 54 6.43 -16.04 -20.23
N VAL A 55 7.08 -16.04 -19.06
CA VAL A 55 8.04 -17.05 -18.64
C VAL A 55 7.50 -17.78 -17.42
N GLU A 56 7.12 -19.06 -17.60
CA GLU A 56 6.66 -19.91 -16.50
C GLU A 56 7.89 -20.54 -15.80
N LYS A 57 8.17 -20.14 -14.56
CA LYS A 57 9.24 -20.74 -13.75
C LYS A 57 8.74 -21.99 -13.03
N THR A 58 7.56 -21.87 -12.43
CA THR A 58 6.84 -22.96 -11.77
C THR A 58 5.34 -22.72 -11.96
N LYS A 59 4.50 -23.67 -11.56
CA LYS A 59 3.04 -23.44 -11.57
C LYS A 59 2.59 -22.36 -10.56
N TYR A 60 3.47 -21.93 -9.65
CA TYR A 60 3.22 -20.94 -8.59
C TYR A 60 4.02 -19.66 -8.78
N GLU A 61 4.83 -19.54 -9.82
CA GLU A 61 5.59 -18.36 -10.16
C GLU A 61 5.71 -18.21 -11.68
N ILE A 62 5.14 -17.13 -12.18
CA ILE A 62 5.17 -16.73 -13.58
C ILE A 62 5.73 -15.31 -13.64
N SER A 63 6.52 -15.00 -14.65
CA SER A 63 6.98 -13.64 -14.94
C SER A 63 6.48 -13.21 -16.31
N LEU A 64 6.11 -11.94 -16.44
CA LEU A 64 5.96 -11.28 -17.74
C LEU A 64 7.17 -10.38 -17.92
N LYS A 65 8.07 -10.76 -18.81
CA LYS A 65 9.37 -10.14 -19.04
C LYS A 65 9.37 -9.21 -20.24
N ASP A 66 10.37 -8.37 -20.29
CA ASP A 66 10.65 -7.49 -21.43
C ASP A 66 9.45 -6.60 -21.81
N THR A 67 8.71 -6.12 -20.79
CA THR A 67 7.70 -5.08 -20.98
C THR A 67 8.36 -3.70 -21.06
N ASP A 68 7.62 -2.70 -21.57
CA ASP A 68 8.11 -1.31 -21.64
C ASP A 68 8.47 -0.72 -20.25
N TYR A 69 8.01 -1.36 -19.15
CA TYR A 69 8.18 -0.88 -17.77
C TYR A 69 9.14 -1.74 -16.94
N GLY A 70 9.50 -2.92 -17.42
CA GLY A 70 10.26 -3.95 -16.70
C GLY A 70 9.45 -5.23 -16.49
N ASP A 71 9.93 -6.08 -15.58
CA ASP A 71 9.36 -7.42 -15.38
C ASP A 71 8.22 -7.39 -14.34
N PHE A 72 7.08 -8.01 -14.68
CA PHE A 72 6.00 -8.34 -13.75
C PHE A 72 6.25 -9.70 -13.13
N LYS A 73 5.87 -9.87 -11.88
CA LYS A 73 5.87 -11.15 -11.18
C LYS A 73 4.46 -11.52 -10.77
N PHE A 74 4.07 -12.75 -11.05
CA PHE A 74 2.81 -13.35 -10.64
C PHE A 74 3.16 -14.54 -9.77
N GLU A 75 2.73 -14.53 -8.52
CA GLU A 75 3.11 -15.56 -7.58
C GLU A 75 2.01 -15.92 -6.60
N LEU A 76 2.19 -17.09 -6.00
CA LEU A 76 1.42 -17.49 -4.84
C LEU A 76 1.91 -16.68 -3.63
N ASP A 77 1.01 -15.97 -2.94
CA ASP A 77 1.39 -15.25 -1.72
C ASP A 77 1.70 -16.21 -0.56
N ALA A 78 2.98 -16.59 -0.48
CA ALA A 78 3.47 -17.51 0.55
C ALA A 78 3.37 -16.91 1.97
N GLN A 79 3.42 -15.59 2.12
CA GLN A 79 3.29 -14.94 3.43
C GLN A 79 1.84 -15.02 3.93
N LEU A 80 0.90 -14.77 3.05
CA LEU A 80 -0.52 -14.91 3.37
C LEU A 80 -0.87 -16.37 3.65
N LEU A 81 -0.30 -17.33 2.91
CA LEU A 81 -0.47 -18.76 3.19
C LEU A 81 0.10 -19.17 4.56
N GLN A 82 1.26 -18.68 4.94
CA GLN A 82 1.87 -18.99 6.23
C GLN A 82 1.02 -18.44 7.39
N LYS A 83 0.43 -17.28 7.23
CA LYS A 83 -0.55 -16.73 8.19
C LYS A 83 -1.75 -17.62 8.37
N MET A 84 -2.28 -18.09 7.27
CA MET A 84 -3.43 -19.00 7.31
C MET A 84 -3.12 -20.24 8.15
N GLN A 85 -1.84 -20.62 8.28
CA GLN A 85 -1.39 -21.73 9.14
C GLN A 85 -1.36 -21.35 10.63
N ASP A 86 -1.04 -20.10 10.98
CA ASP A 86 -0.86 -19.68 12.37
C ASP A 86 -2.17 -19.32 13.10
N ASP A 87 -3.24 -19.01 12.39
CA ASP A 87 -4.49 -18.45 12.97
C ASP A 87 -5.55 -19.48 13.34
N ASN A 88 -5.26 -20.71 13.87
CA ASN A 88 -6.28 -21.70 14.33
C ASN A 88 -7.50 -21.86 13.37
N LEU A 89 -7.58 -21.11 12.31
CA LEU A 89 -8.53 -21.24 11.22
C LEU A 89 -8.34 -22.58 10.54
N PHE A 90 -7.12 -23.07 10.58
CA PHE A 90 -6.71 -24.36 10.11
C PHE A 90 -7.09 -25.51 11.02
N GLU A 91 -7.37 -25.29 12.29
CA GLU A 91 -7.92 -26.38 13.13
C GLU A 91 -9.33 -26.79 12.66
N LYS A 92 -10.09 -25.83 12.11
CA LYS A 92 -11.38 -26.13 11.43
C LYS A 92 -11.22 -26.65 10.00
N LEU A 93 -10.14 -26.30 9.31
CA LEU A 93 -9.71 -26.87 8.02
C LEU A 93 -8.63 -27.95 8.20
N GLY A 94 -8.08 -28.10 9.39
CA GLY A 94 -6.84 -28.81 9.74
C GLY A 94 -6.86 -30.31 9.52
N ASN A 95 -8.04 -30.95 9.40
CA ASN A 95 -8.11 -32.31 8.93
C ASN A 95 -7.76 -32.47 7.44
N ILE A 96 -7.71 -31.36 6.70
CA ILE A 96 -7.30 -31.29 5.29
C ILE A 96 -5.82 -30.92 5.16
N ILE A 97 -5.27 -30.15 6.10
CA ILE A 97 -3.99 -29.43 5.98
C ILE A 97 -2.84 -30.05 6.81
N GLY A 98 -3.12 -30.90 7.78
CA GLY A 98 -2.10 -31.59 8.62
C GLY A 98 -1.04 -32.40 7.87
N LYS A 99 -1.05 -32.40 6.52
CA LYS A 99 -0.07 -33.05 5.65
C LYS A 99 0.66 -32.08 4.71
N ILE A 100 0.50 -30.75 4.89
CA ILE A 100 0.94 -29.74 3.91
C ILE A 100 2.43 -29.43 3.94
N SER A 101 3.17 -29.80 4.97
CA SER A 101 4.61 -29.53 5.02
C SER A 101 5.41 -30.18 3.87
N ASN A 102 4.82 -31.10 3.11
CA ASN A 102 5.48 -31.78 2.00
C ASN A 102 4.73 -31.76 0.66
N ASP A 103 3.56 -31.11 0.55
CA ASP A 103 2.75 -31.24 -0.66
C ASP A 103 1.87 -30.02 -0.93
N LEU A 104 2.51 -28.88 -1.26
CA LEU A 104 1.84 -27.63 -1.67
C LEU A 104 0.89 -27.90 -2.86
N ASP A 105 1.24 -28.83 -3.73
CA ASP A 105 0.47 -29.26 -4.88
C ASP A 105 -0.88 -29.85 -4.50
N ASN A 106 -0.92 -30.69 -3.48
CA ASN A 106 -2.16 -31.30 -3.00
C ASN A 106 -3.08 -30.28 -2.29
N PHE A 107 -2.51 -29.20 -1.76
CA PHE A 107 -3.29 -28.12 -1.15
C PHE A 107 -4.02 -27.30 -2.21
N VAL A 108 -3.30 -26.81 -3.20
CA VAL A 108 -3.88 -25.96 -4.26
C VAL A 108 -4.90 -26.73 -5.09
N ASP A 109 -4.67 -28.02 -5.34
CA ASP A 109 -5.59 -28.86 -6.09
C ASP A 109 -6.84 -29.27 -5.28
N LYS A 110 -6.76 -29.34 -3.94
CA LYS A 110 -7.87 -29.72 -3.06
C LYS A 110 -8.65 -28.55 -2.49
N THR A 111 -8.02 -27.37 -2.36
CA THR A 111 -8.70 -26.14 -1.92
C THR A 111 -9.42 -25.56 -3.11
N SER A 112 -10.66 -25.11 -2.93
CA SER A 112 -11.34 -24.40 -4.02
C SER A 112 -10.46 -23.20 -4.43
N LYS A 113 -10.27 -22.98 -5.73
CA LYS A 113 -9.45 -21.88 -6.28
C LYS A 113 -9.80 -20.51 -5.67
N ASN A 114 -11.00 -20.36 -5.09
CA ASN A 114 -11.48 -19.15 -4.42
C ASN A 114 -10.73 -18.82 -3.13
N PHE A 115 -9.89 -19.72 -2.62
CA PHE A 115 -9.18 -19.57 -1.34
C PHE A 115 -7.67 -19.50 -1.49
N VAL A 116 -7.14 -19.59 -2.70
CA VAL A 116 -5.68 -19.50 -2.92
C VAL A 116 -5.30 -18.06 -3.16
N PRO A 117 -4.46 -17.45 -2.31
CA PRO A 117 -4.01 -16.08 -2.48
C PRO A 117 -2.94 -15.98 -3.55
N PHE A 118 -3.17 -15.15 -4.53
CA PHE A 118 -2.21 -14.79 -5.57
C PHE A 118 -1.86 -13.32 -5.48
N GLU A 119 -0.64 -12.99 -5.90
CA GLU A 119 -0.14 -11.62 -5.96
C GLU A 119 0.40 -11.32 -7.36
N ILE A 120 0.11 -10.11 -7.84
CA ILE A 120 0.77 -9.50 -8.98
C ILE A 120 1.66 -8.40 -8.45
N ALA A 121 2.99 -8.56 -8.53
CA ALA A 121 3.94 -7.50 -8.28
C ALA A 121 4.36 -6.87 -9.62
N MET A 122 4.04 -5.59 -9.77
CA MET A 122 4.33 -4.83 -11.00
C MET A 122 5.64 -4.07 -10.85
N PRO A 123 6.38 -3.87 -11.96
CA PRO A 123 7.49 -2.92 -11.99
C PRO A 123 6.98 -1.50 -11.73
N PRO A 124 7.86 -0.53 -11.41
CA PRO A 124 7.46 0.86 -11.28
C PRO A 124 6.87 1.42 -12.58
N ILE A 125 5.60 1.81 -12.54
CA ILE A 125 4.86 2.41 -13.67
C ILE A 125 4.88 3.93 -13.53
N PRO A 126 5.17 4.71 -14.58
CA PRO A 126 4.98 6.16 -14.54
C PRO A 126 3.55 6.53 -14.13
N ILE A 127 3.40 7.49 -13.23
CA ILE A 127 2.07 7.90 -12.74
C ILE A 127 1.17 8.37 -13.90
N SER A 128 1.74 8.97 -14.93
CA SER A 128 1.02 9.35 -16.16
C SER A 128 0.38 8.17 -16.91
N ASP A 129 0.92 6.97 -16.73
CA ASP A 129 0.48 5.74 -17.41
C ASP A 129 -0.38 4.85 -16.52
N PHE A 130 -0.73 5.33 -15.30
CA PHE A 130 -1.43 4.54 -14.29
C PHE A 130 -2.81 4.02 -14.74
N GLY A 131 -3.43 4.65 -15.73
CA GLY A 131 -4.65 4.14 -16.38
C GLY A 131 -4.50 2.74 -17.01
N LYS A 132 -3.27 2.28 -17.32
CA LYS A 132 -3.01 0.90 -17.78
C LYS A 132 -3.19 -0.11 -16.62
N VAL A 133 -2.86 0.29 -15.39
CA VAL A 133 -3.08 -0.52 -14.19
C VAL A 133 -4.57 -0.72 -13.95
N ASP A 134 -5.38 0.35 -14.07
CA ASP A 134 -6.84 0.26 -13.97
C ASP A 134 -7.44 -0.65 -15.04
N LYS A 135 -6.92 -0.63 -16.27
CA LYS A 135 -7.33 -1.56 -17.33
C LYS A 135 -7.03 -3.02 -16.96
N LEU A 136 -5.89 -3.29 -16.31
CA LEU A 136 -5.57 -4.64 -15.83
C LEU A 136 -6.59 -5.07 -14.77
N VAL A 137 -6.88 -4.23 -13.79
CA VAL A 137 -7.89 -4.52 -12.76
C VAL A 137 -9.25 -4.85 -13.37
N GLN A 138 -9.68 -4.09 -14.39
CA GLN A 138 -10.92 -4.39 -15.10
C GLN A 138 -10.87 -5.77 -15.77
N LYS A 139 -9.77 -6.12 -16.43
CA LYS A 139 -9.61 -7.44 -17.06
C LYS A 139 -9.60 -8.57 -16.05
N LEU A 140 -8.90 -8.42 -14.93
CA LEU A 140 -8.91 -9.40 -13.83
C LEU A 140 -10.35 -9.63 -13.33
N ARG A 141 -11.09 -8.55 -13.07
CA ARG A 141 -12.50 -8.58 -12.65
C ARG A 141 -13.39 -9.33 -13.64
N LEU A 142 -13.31 -8.97 -14.91
CA LEU A 142 -14.11 -9.60 -15.97
C LEU A 142 -13.79 -11.09 -16.17
N ASN A 143 -12.63 -11.55 -15.71
CA ASN A 143 -12.24 -12.95 -15.74
C ASN A 143 -12.41 -13.67 -14.38
N GLY A 144 -13.09 -13.04 -13.41
CA GLY A 144 -13.53 -13.69 -12.19
C GLY A 144 -12.56 -13.59 -11.01
N ALA A 145 -11.57 -12.69 -11.04
CA ALA A 145 -10.73 -12.43 -9.88
C ALA A 145 -11.58 -11.90 -8.70
N LEU A 146 -11.30 -12.40 -7.49
CA LEU A 146 -11.99 -12.04 -6.26
C LEU A 146 -11.04 -11.28 -5.32
N GLY A 147 -11.58 -10.24 -4.68
CA GLY A 147 -10.88 -9.41 -3.71
C GLY A 147 -11.32 -9.66 -2.27
N THR A 148 -11.06 -8.69 -1.39
CA THR A 148 -11.31 -8.75 0.06
C THR A 148 -12.77 -9.03 0.41
N THR A 149 -13.72 -8.55 -0.37
CA THR A 149 -15.17 -8.67 -0.08
C THR A 149 -15.64 -10.12 -0.02
N TYR A 150 -15.09 -10.98 -0.88
CA TYR A 150 -15.42 -12.41 -0.91
C TYR A 150 -14.58 -13.25 0.04
N SER A 151 -13.51 -12.72 0.52
CA SER A 151 -12.53 -13.39 1.37
C SER A 151 -12.26 -12.60 2.64
N PHE A 152 -13.28 -12.36 3.45
CA PHE A 152 -13.16 -11.66 4.73
C PHE A 152 -12.01 -12.23 5.61
N GLN A 153 -11.67 -13.51 5.42
CA GLN A 153 -10.59 -14.21 6.11
C GLN A 153 -9.19 -13.82 5.61
N TYR A 154 -9.05 -13.31 4.38
CA TYR A 154 -7.74 -13.13 3.73
C TYR A 154 -7.25 -11.69 3.72
N ALA A 155 -8.15 -10.73 3.97
CA ALA A 155 -7.78 -9.31 4.05
C ALA A 155 -6.88 -8.87 2.87
N PHE A 156 -7.20 -9.29 1.63
CA PHE A 156 -6.41 -8.97 0.43
C PHE A 156 -6.18 -7.47 0.31
N GLY A 157 -4.95 -7.10 -0.01
CA GLY A 157 -4.53 -5.72 -0.15
C GLY A 157 -4.12 -5.31 -1.54
N VAL A 158 -4.05 -4.01 -1.71
CA VAL A 158 -3.26 -3.38 -2.75
C VAL A 158 -2.17 -2.58 -2.06
N HIS A 159 -0.93 -2.77 -2.50
CA HIS A 159 0.18 -1.98 -2.02
C HIS A 159 0.63 -1.02 -3.11
N LEU A 160 0.82 0.24 -2.74
CA LEU A 160 1.37 1.25 -3.64
C LEU A 160 2.77 1.64 -3.14
N ASN A 161 3.77 1.39 -3.99
CA ASN A 161 5.15 1.78 -3.75
C ASN A 161 5.37 3.15 -4.41
N ILE A 162 5.05 4.22 -3.70
CA ILE A 162 4.96 5.57 -4.26
C ILE A 162 6.30 6.28 -4.13
N GLU A 163 6.87 6.71 -5.26
CA GLU A 163 8.08 7.51 -5.29
C GLU A 163 7.77 8.93 -4.75
N PRO A 164 8.53 9.46 -3.76
CA PRO A 164 8.37 10.84 -3.32
C PRO A 164 8.87 11.82 -4.40
N PRO A 165 8.51 13.12 -4.31
CA PRO A 165 8.98 14.14 -5.26
C PRO A 165 10.51 14.34 -5.23
N SER A 166 11.17 14.02 -4.11
CA SER A 166 12.62 13.96 -3.96
C SER A 166 13.01 12.96 -2.87
N GLN A 167 14.31 12.65 -2.77
CA GLN A 167 14.88 11.79 -1.71
C GLN A 167 15.41 12.62 -0.52
N ASP A 168 15.12 13.93 -0.49
CA ASP A 168 15.48 14.78 0.63
C ASP A 168 14.65 14.44 1.85
N ILE A 169 15.31 14.40 3.02
CA ILE A 169 14.64 14.03 4.27
C ILE A 169 13.44 14.92 4.59
N ASP A 170 13.54 16.22 4.31
CA ASP A 170 12.47 17.18 4.60
C ASP A 170 11.20 16.89 3.76
N ASP A 171 11.37 16.54 2.48
CA ASP A 171 10.25 16.19 1.60
C ASP A 171 9.60 14.88 2.03
N VAL A 172 10.41 13.85 2.29
CA VAL A 172 9.92 12.54 2.70
C VAL A 172 9.22 12.63 4.07
N LEU A 173 9.84 13.32 5.02
CA LEU A 173 9.26 13.52 6.35
C LEU A 173 7.97 14.35 6.30
N ARG A 174 7.93 15.37 5.46
CA ARG A 174 6.74 16.20 5.27
C ARG A 174 5.54 15.37 4.77
N LEU A 175 5.77 14.50 3.80
CA LEU A 175 4.76 13.57 3.30
C LEU A 175 4.35 12.56 4.37
N PHE A 176 5.30 12.01 5.11
CA PHE A 176 5.02 11.08 6.19
C PHE A 176 4.16 11.72 7.29
N LYS A 177 4.52 12.92 7.75
CA LYS A 177 3.71 13.70 8.69
C LYS A 177 2.29 13.95 8.17
N SER A 178 2.16 14.37 6.90
CA SER A 178 0.86 14.62 6.27
C SER A 178 0.00 13.37 6.18
N PHE A 179 0.61 12.22 5.86
CA PHE A 179 -0.08 10.93 5.90
C PHE A 179 -0.59 10.60 7.31
N LEU A 180 0.24 10.76 8.36
CA LEU A 180 -0.16 10.47 9.75
C LEU A 180 -1.35 11.34 10.19
N ILE A 181 -1.36 12.63 9.81
CA ILE A 181 -2.47 13.55 10.09
C ILE A 181 -3.76 13.06 9.42
N LEU A 182 -3.67 12.64 8.15
CA LEU A 182 -4.82 12.26 7.33
C LEU A 182 -5.22 10.79 7.45
N GLN A 183 -4.42 9.94 8.09
CA GLN A 183 -4.59 8.48 8.07
C GLN A 183 -6.02 8.05 8.43
N LYS A 184 -6.62 8.61 9.47
CA LYS A 184 -7.98 8.22 9.90
C LYS A 184 -9.06 8.63 8.91
N TRP A 185 -8.88 9.74 8.21
CA TRP A 185 -9.74 10.16 7.12
C TRP A 185 -9.56 9.24 5.90
N ILE A 186 -8.32 8.92 5.52
CA ILE A 186 -8.01 7.99 4.42
C ILE A 186 -8.63 6.61 4.68
N GLU A 187 -8.52 6.07 5.91
CA GLU A 187 -9.14 4.79 6.30
C GLU A 187 -10.64 4.73 5.99
N VAL A 188 -11.33 5.87 6.12
CA VAL A 188 -12.77 5.97 5.82
C VAL A 188 -13.01 6.12 4.32
N GLN A 189 -12.23 6.95 3.63
CA GLN A 189 -12.42 7.17 2.18
C GLN A 189 -12.07 5.92 1.34
N SER A 190 -11.05 5.17 1.74
CA SER A 190 -10.66 3.90 1.15
C SER A 190 -11.58 2.74 1.57
N GLU A 191 -12.50 2.99 2.53
CA GLU A 191 -13.39 1.96 3.10
C GLU A 191 -12.60 0.73 3.59
N VAL A 192 -11.50 0.98 4.32
CA VAL A 192 -10.61 -0.09 4.78
C VAL A 192 -11.37 -1.10 5.63
N ASP A 193 -11.34 -2.36 5.21
CA ASP A 193 -12.05 -3.45 5.85
C ASP A 193 -11.57 -3.69 7.29
N ILE A 194 -12.47 -4.17 8.15
CA ILE A 194 -12.15 -4.50 9.54
C ILE A 194 -11.09 -5.60 9.59
N ALA A 195 -11.17 -6.60 8.70
CA ALA A 195 -10.20 -7.69 8.64
C ALA A 195 -8.77 -7.17 8.38
N ARG A 196 -8.62 -6.13 7.55
CA ARG A 196 -7.32 -5.48 7.34
C ARG A 196 -6.85 -4.70 8.57
N LYS A 197 -7.76 -4.02 9.26
CA LYS A 197 -7.42 -3.23 10.47
C LYS A 197 -6.95 -4.09 11.65
N ILE A 198 -7.39 -5.32 11.73
CA ILE A 198 -6.98 -6.29 12.76
C ILE A 198 -5.86 -7.23 12.28
N SER A 199 -5.47 -7.12 11.02
CA SER A 199 -4.38 -7.91 10.45
C SER A 199 -3.04 -7.54 11.11
N PRO A 200 -2.21 -8.50 11.54
CA PRO A 200 -0.90 -8.23 12.13
C PRO A 200 0.12 -7.59 11.18
N PHE A 201 -0.21 -7.46 9.89
CA PHE A 201 0.67 -6.91 8.86
C PHE A 201 0.40 -5.43 8.54
N ILE A 202 -0.66 -4.83 9.14
CA ILE A 202 -1.05 -3.44 8.93
C ILE A 202 -1.26 -2.79 10.29
N ASN A 203 -0.16 -2.63 11.03
CA ASN A 203 -0.22 -2.02 12.36
C ASN A 203 -0.13 -0.49 12.27
N ASN A 204 -0.93 0.19 13.08
CA ASN A 204 -0.77 1.62 13.29
C ASN A 204 0.54 1.92 14.02
N PHE A 205 1.03 3.13 13.86
CA PHE A 205 2.12 3.67 14.67
C PHE A 205 1.65 3.90 16.11
N SER A 206 2.59 3.83 17.07
CA SER A 206 2.27 4.15 18.46
C SER A 206 1.94 5.64 18.63
N LYS A 207 1.16 5.96 19.64
CA LYS A 207 0.80 7.36 19.96
C LYS A 207 2.07 8.19 20.22
N GLU A 208 3.03 7.62 20.95
CA GLU A 208 4.29 8.25 21.31
C GLU A 208 5.09 8.61 20.05
N TYR A 209 5.19 7.68 19.10
CA TYR A 209 5.90 7.93 17.85
C TYR A 209 5.18 8.95 16.97
N ILE A 210 3.84 8.86 16.87
CA ILE A 210 3.05 9.86 16.13
C ILE A 210 3.26 11.25 16.75
N SER A 211 3.19 11.38 18.09
CA SER A 211 3.39 12.66 18.77
C SER A 211 4.78 13.25 18.52
N LEU A 212 5.83 12.42 18.54
CA LEU A 212 7.19 12.85 18.20
C LEU A 212 7.24 13.38 16.76
N VAL A 213 6.77 12.58 15.80
CA VAL A 213 6.91 12.90 14.37
C VAL A 213 6.07 14.11 13.98
N ILE A 214 4.85 14.26 14.51
CA ILE A 214 3.93 15.35 14.16
C ILE A 214 4.34 16.68 14.77
N ASP A 215 5.19 16.69 15.81
CA ASP A 215 5.69 17.93 16.38
C ASP A 215 6.26 18.84 15.27
N ILE A 216 5.84 20.11 15.30
CA ILE A 216 6.25 21.10 14.28
C ILE A 216 7.75 21.40 14.32
N GLU A 217 8.38 21.19 15.47
CA GLU A 217 9.83 21.37 15.66
C GLU A 217 10.65 20.11 15.31
N TYR A 218 10.01 18.96 15.05
CA TYR A 218 10.70 17.73 14.68
C TYR A 218 11.10 17.73 13.21
N TRP A 219 12.31 18.23 12.93
CA TRP A 219 12.97 18.19 11.63
C TRP A 219 14.40 17.66 11.81
N PRO A 220 14.55 16.35 12.07
CA PRO A 220 15.82 15.71 12.34
C PRO A 220 16.69 15.60 11.09
N THR A 221 17.98 15.33 11.27
CA THR A 221 18.81 14.82 10.17
C THR A 221 18.30 13.46 9.70
N LYS A 222 18.71 13.04 8.50
CA LYS A 222 18.35 11.73 7.95
C LYS A 222 18.76 10.59 8.89
N GLU A 223 19.95 10.65 9.44
CA GLU A 223 20.50 9.66 10.38
C GLU A 223 19.68 9.57 11.66
N GLN A 224 19.28 10.73 12.21
CA GLN A 224 18.42 10.76 13.40
C GLN A 224 17.03 10.21 13.10
N PHE A 225 16.44 10.58 11.96
CA PHE A 225 15.14 10.05 11.54
C PHE A 225 15.15 8.53 11.39
N ILE A 226 16.20 7.98 10.74
CA ILE A 226 16.37 6.54 10.56
C ILE A 226 16.44 5.83 11.92
N LYS A 227 17.22 6.37 12.83
CA LYS A 227 17.34 5.82 14.19
C LYS A 227 16.01 5.83 14.93
N ASP A 228 15.34 6.99 14.97
CA ASP A 228 14.04 7.13 15.63
C ASP A 228 13.00 6.19 15.02
N TYR A 229 12.98 6.08 13.67
CA TYR A 229 12.04 5.17 13.01
C TYR A 229 12.26 3.72 13.44
N ILE A 230 13.50 3.23 13.43
CA ILE A 230 13.84 1.83 13.79
C ILE A 230 13.55 1.57 15.27
N ASP A 231 13.89 2.50 16.16
CA ASP A 231 13.67 2.35 17.60
C ASP A 231 12.19 2.18 17.95
N TYR A 232 11.29 2.92 17.28
CA TYR A 232 9.85 2.83 17.49
C TYR A 232 9.15 1.78 16.60
N ASN A 233 9.72 1.46 15.44
CA ASN A 233 9.07 0.65 14.40
C ASN A 233 10.02 -0.44 13.85
N PRO A 234 10.49 -1.39 14.68
CA PRO A 234 11.40 -2.44 14.24
C PRO A 234 10.70 -3.55 13.44
N THR A 235 9.82 -3.16 12.52
CA THR A 235 9.02 -4.08 11.72
C THR A 235 8.53 -3.40 10.44
N ARG A 236 8.42 -4.17 9.36
CA ARG A 236 7.82 -3.74 8.09
C ARG A 236 6.28 -3.70 8.12
N ASN A 237 5.65 -4.12 9.22
CA ASN A 237 4.21 -4.28 9.32
C ASN A 237 3.50 -2.98 9.74
N ARG A 238 3.72 -1.89 9.01
CA ARG A 238 3.06 -0.59 9.22
C ARG A 238 2.13 -0.25 8.06
N VAL A 239 1.09 0.54 8.34
CA VAL A 239 0.15 1.07 7.32
C VAL A 239 0.86 1.83 6.21
N LEU A 240 1.94 2.52 6.54
CA LEU A 240 2.90 3.14 5.63
C LEU A 240 4.30 2.72 6.08
N ASP A 241 4.86 1.70 5.44
CA ASP A 241 6.17 1.17 5.78
C ASP A 241 7.28 2.01 5.14
N MET A 242 8.12 2.61 5.99
CA MET A 242 9.25 3.45 5.57
C MET A 242 10.54 2.65 5.39
N LEU A 243 10.58 1.37 5.78
CA LEU A 243 11.83 0.60 5.72
C LEU A 243 12.39 0.45 4.30
N PRO A 244 11.59 0.35 3.22
CA PRO A 244 12.15 0.30 1.86
C PRO A 244 12.94 1.56 1.47
N ILE A 245 12.44 2.75 1.80
CA ILE A 245 13.14 4.02 1.52
C ILE A 245 14.33 4.22 2.48
N ILE A 246 14.21 3.81 3.74
CA ILE A 246 15.32 3.81 4.69
C ILE A 246 16.44 2.88 4.21
N ALA A 247 16.11 1.67 3.76
CA ALA A 247 17.08 0.74 3.18
C ALA A 247 17.72 1.28 1.89
N PHE A 248 17.00 2.08 1.12
CA PHE A 248 17.56 2.77 -0.04
C PHE A 248 18.57 3.84 0.36
N TRP A 249 18.33 4.55 1.46
CA TRP A 249 19.27 5.54 1.99
C TRP A 249 20.48 4.91 2.68
N ASP A 250 20.24 3.84 3.46
CA ASP A 250 21.28 3.15 4.24
C ASP A 250 20.89 1.67 4.47
N GLU A 251 21.39 0.81 3.58
CA GLU A 251 21.12 -0.64 3.65
C GLU A 251 21.85 -1.29 4.84
N ASP A 252 23.03 -0.77 5.23
CA ASP A 252 23.84 -1.36 6.29
C ASP A 252 23.16 -1.20 7.65
N ILE A 253 22.46 -0.08 7.87
CA ILE A 253 21.71 0.14 9.11
C ILE A 253 20.54 -0.85 9.24
N ILE A 254 19.86 -1.14 8.14
CA ILE A 254 18.79 -2.14 8.13
C ILE A 254 19.34 -3.54 8.42
N ASN A 255 20.42 -3.93 7.76
CA ASN A 255 21.06 -5.24 7.97
C ASN A 255 21.56 -5.40 9.41
N LYS A 256 22.02 -4.32 10.04
CA LYS A 256 22.48 -4.31 11.42
C LYS A 256 21.37 -4.45 12.45
N TYR A 257 20.28 -3.69 12.30
CA TYR A 257 19.22 -3.59 13.32
C TYR A 257 18.03 -4.49 13.05
N LEU A 258 17.76 -4.83 11.78
CA LEU A 258 16.60 -5.63 11.35
C LEU A 258 17.01 -6.82 10.46
N PRO A 259 18.02 -7.64 10.85
CA PRO A 259 18.59 -8.67 9.99
C PRO A 259 17.61 -9.80 9.61
N LYS A 260 16.48 -9.90 10.32
CA LYS A 260 15.43 -10.91 10.05
C LYS A 260 14.34 -10.39 9.10
N GLU A 261 14.26 -9.07 8.91
CA GLU A 261 13.29 -8.47 8.03
C GLU A 261 13.78 -8.53 6.58
N LYS A 262 12.98 -9.15 5.70
CA LYS A 262 13.28 -9.17 4.27
C LYS A 262 12.82 -7.87 3.62
N ILE A 263 13.69 -6.86 3.65
CA ILE A 263 13.39 -5.52 3.12
C ILE A 263 14.06 -5.36 1.77
N ASN A 264 13.25 -5.15 0.72
CA ASN A 264 13.76 -4.78 -0.60
C ASN A 264 13.93 -3.27 -0.65
N LYS A 265 15.19 -2.79 -0.77
CA LYS A 265 15.48 -1.36 -0.88
C LYS A 265 14.84 -0.75 -2.13
N ARG A 266 14.11 0.32 -1.94
CA ARG A 266 13.40 1.06 -3.00
C ARG A 266 13.31 2.54 -2.62
N PRO A 267 13.43 3.48 -3.58
CA PRO A 267 13.30 4.93 -3.30
C PRO A 267 11.84 5.34 -3.09
N THR A 268 11.03 4.52 -2.40
CA THR A 268 9.57 4.67 -2.35
C THR A 268 9.05 4.43 -0.94
N PHE A 269 7.94 5.07 -0.62
CA PHE A 269 7.05 4.61 0.45
C PHE A 269 6.48 3.24 0.10
N HIS A 270 6.13 2.45 1.09
CA HIS A 270 5.35 1.23 0.90
C HIS A 270 3.99 1.42 1.61
N TYR A 271 3.01 1.90 0.84
CA TYR A 271 1.67 2.20 1.32
C TYR A 271 0.79 0.95 1.21
N ARG A 272 0.38 0.40 2.37
CA ARG A 272 -0.25 -0.92 2.50
C ARG A 272 -1.72 -0.87 2.92
N LEU A 273 -2.28 0.31 3.13
CA LEU A 273 -3.61 0.47 3.72
C LEU A 273 -4.77 -0.02 2.83
N PRO A 274 -4.77 0.18 1.50
CA PRO A 274 -5.93 -0.12 0.66
C PRO A 274 -6.32 -1.61 0.64
N ASN A 275 -7.63 -1.87 0.56
CA ASN A 275 -8.15 -3.20 0.25
C ASN A 275 -7.95 -3.51 -1.23
N SER A 276 -7.81 -4.80 -1.57
CA SER A 276 -8.01 -5.24 -2.94
C SER A 276 -9.52 -5.43 -3.19
N LYS A 277 -10.12 -4.48 -3.90
CA LYS A 277 -11.52 -4.54 -4.32
C LYS A 277 -11.64 -4.89 -5.81
N VAL A 278 -10.74 -5.78 -6.27
CA VAL A 278 -10.60 -6.17 -7.68
C VAL A 278 -11.92 -6.65 -8.30
N ASP A 279 -12.79 -7.25 -7.50
CA ASP A 279 -14.13 -7.76 -7.85
C ASP A 279 -15.22 -6.67 -7.93
N GLN A 280 -14.97 -5.47 -7.40
CA GLN A 280 -15.97 -4.40 -7.34
C GLN A 280 -15.99 -3.56 -8.63
N PHE A 281 -17.15 -3.49 -9.30
CA PHE A 281 -17.30 -2.86 -10.61
C PHE A 281 -16.89 -1.38 -10.69
N ARG A 282 -17.07 -0.61 -9.60
CA ARG A 282 -16.79 0.83 -9.57
C ARG A 282 -15.47 1.18 -8.91
N TRP A 283 -14.65 0.19 -8.55
CA TRP A 283 -13.37 0.43 -7.93
C TRP A 283 -12.23 0.38 -8.94
N PHE A 284 -11.31 1.32 -8.80
CA PHE A 284 -10.09 1.46 -9.57
C PHE A 284 -8.93 1.76 -8.61
N ILE A 285 -7.73 1.26 -8.90
CA ILE A 285 -6.56 1.53 -8.05
C ILE A 285 -6.19 3.01 -8.08
N SER A 286 -6.43 3.71 -9.19
CA SER A 286 -6.23 5.16 -9.29
C SER A 286 -7.01 5.96 -8.23
N GLN A 287 -8.11 5.45 -7.70
CA GLN A 287 -8.84 6.10 -6.61
C GLN A 287 -8.01 6.11 -5.31
N GLU A 288 -7.21 5.07 -5.05
CA GLU A 288 -6.32 5.02 -3.89
C GLU A 288 -5.12 5.99 -4.08
N LEU A 289 -4.62 6.10 -5.30
CA LEU A 289 -3.60 7.09 -5.63
C LEU A 289 -4.12 8.53 -5.50
N GLN A 290 -5.38 8.79 -5.82
CA GLN A 290 -6.01 10.10 -5.60
C GLN A 290 -6.07 10.49 -4.11
N LEU A 291 -6.24 9.52 -3.20
CA LEU A 291 -6.14 9.80 -1.76
C LEU A 291 -4.73 10.23 -1.37
N TRP A 292 -3.69 9.68 -2.04
CA TRP A 292 -2.32 10.12 -1.84
C TRP A 292 -2.08 11.55 -2.36
N VAL A 293 -2.76 11.98 -3.43
CA VAL A 293 -2.72 13.39 -3.88
C VAL A 293 -3.09 14.33 -2.73
N ILE A 294 -4.09 14.00 -1.92
CA ILE A 294 -4.50 14.82 -0.77
C ILE A 294 -3.38 14.91 0.27
N VAL A 295 -2.63 13.81 0.49
CA VAL A 295 -1.43 13.84 1.35
C VAL A 295 -0.41 14.85 0.84
N GLU A 296 -0.14 14.85 -0.46
CA GLU A 296 0.82 15.78 -1.07
C GLU A 296 0.32 17.23 -1.11
N LEU A 297 -0.98 17.44 -1.29
CA LEU A 297 -1.57 18.79 -1.20
C LEU A 297 -1.42 19.36 0.22
N LEU A 298 -1.67 18.55 1.25
CA LEU A 298 -1.43 18.97 2.63
C LEU A 298 0.07 19.26 2.86
N ALA A 299 0.94 18.37 2.37
CA ALA A 299 2.40 18.54 2.49
C ALA A 299 2.90 19.82 1.81
N SER A 300 2.27 20.25 0.72
CA SER A 300 2.68 21.43 -0.06
C SER A 300 2.14 22.77 0.47
N ASN A 301 1.23 22.74 1.45
CA ASN A 301 0.63 23.97 2.02
C ASN A 301 1.10 24.17 3.46
N ASP A 302 2.09 25.05 3.66
CA ASP A 302 2.75 25.27 4.95
C ASP A 302 1.79 25.73 6.04
N GLU A 303 0.89 26.66 5.72
CA GLU A 303 -0.04 27.24 6.69
C GLU A 303 -1.02 26.16 7.18
N VAL A 304 -1.67 25.46 6.24
CA VAL A 304 -2.66 24.43 6.55
C VAL A 304 -2.01 23.24 7.26
N PHE A 305 -0.82 22.82 6.82
CA PHE A 305 -0.07 21.75 7.46
C PHE A 305 0.24 22.08 8.92
N ASN A 306 0.79 23.28 9.21
CA ASN A 306 1.13 23.68 10.57
C ASN A 306 -0.12 23.77 11.46
N GLN A 307 -1.23 24.28 10.92
CA GLN A 307 -2.51 24.33 11.63
C GLN A 307 -3.03 22.92 11.97
N MET A 308 -2.98 22.00 10.99
CA MET A 308 -3.43 20.63 11.16
C MET A 308 -2.53 19.84 12.11
N SER A 309 -1.20 20.00 12.04
CA SER A 309 -0.24 19.38 12.97
C SER A 309 -0.53 19.77 14.42
N LYS A 310 -0.63 21.08 14.71
CA LYS A 310 -0.98 21.59 16.06
C LYS A 310 -2.32 21.05 16.56
N SER A 311 -3.31 21.01 15.66
CA SER A 311 -4.64 20.51 16.01
C SER A 311 -4.62 19.01 16.27
N PHE A 312 -3.83 18.25 15.54
CA PHE A 312 -3.72 16.80 15.71
C PHE A 312 -3.01 16.46 17.03
N LEU A 313 -1.90 17.13 17.34
CA LEU A 313 -1.23 17.00 18.63
C LEU A 313 -2.19 17.26 19.79
N LYS A 314 -2.95 18.34 19.73
CA LYS A 314 -3.96 18.65 20.75
C LYS A 314 -5.01 17.54 20.91
N GLN A 315 -5.44 16.93 19.80
CA GLN A 315 -6.36 15.78 19.84
C GLN A 315 -5.71 14.53 20.44
N LEU A 316 -4.43 14.28 20.14
CA LEU A 316 -3.68 13.16 20.72
C LEU A 316 -3.47 13.31 22.24
N ASP A 317 -3.33 14.53 22.74
CA ASP A 317 -3.15 14.82 24.18
C ASP A 317 -4.42 14.66 24.99
N ASN A 318 -5.59 14.64 24.35
CA ASN A 318 -6.85 14.37 25.05
C ASN A 318 -6.84 12.95 25.63
N ALA A 319 -7.52 12.77 26.78
CA ALA A 319 -7.68 11.46 27.41
C ALA A 319 -8.33 10.42 26.49
N ILE A 320 -9.22 10.87 25.59
CA ILE A 320 -9.87 10.06 24.56
C ILE A 320 -9.72 10.78 23.22
N PHE A 321 -9.10 10.11 22.23
CA PHE A 321 -9.04 10.59 20.87
C PHE A 321 -10.42 10.48 20.20
N ASN A 322 -11.02 11.61 19.86
CA ASN A 322 -12.31 11.62 19.16
C ASN A 322 -12.11 11.43 17.65
N LYS A 323 -12.13 10.16 17.22
CA LYS A 323 -11.88 9.78 15.83
C LYS A 323 -12.85 10.47 14.84
N ASN A 324 -14.14 10.51 15.16
CA ASN A 324 -15.14 11.06 14.23
C ASN A 324 -14.99 12.57 14.06
N GLU A 325 -14.74 13.29 15.15
CA GLU A 325 -14.46 14.73 15.11
C GLU A 325 -13.20 15.02 14.29
N TRP A 326 -12.15 14.19 14.44
CA TRP A 326 -10.91 14.35 13.66
C TRP A 326 -11.13 14.11 12.17
N ILE A 327 -11.89 13.07 11.80
CA ILE A 327 -12.22 12.77 10.41
C ILE A 327 -12.98 13.93 9.77
N GLU A 328 -13.98 14.47 10.48
CA GLU A 328 -14.76 15.62 10.00
C GLU A 328 -13.86 16.87 9.84
N LYS A 329 -12.97 17.13 10.79
CA LYS A 329 -12.00 18.22 10.67
C LYS A 329 -11.09 18.07 9.47
N CYS A 330 -10.58 16.87 9.19
CA CYS A 330 -9.80 16.59 7.98
C CYS A 330 -10.64 16.86 6.73
N HIS A 331 -11.88 16.38 6.70
CA HIS A 331 -12.78 16.59 5.57
C HIS A 331 -13.02 18.08 5.28
N GLN A 332 -13.34 18.87 6.28
CA GLN A 332 -13.52 20.31 6.16
C GLN A 332 -12.23 21.03 5.72
N CYS A 333 -11.08 20.64 6.26
CA CYS A 333 -9.79 21.16 5.86
C CYS A 333 -9.53 20.92 4.36
N ILE A 334 -9.79 19.70 3.88
CA ILE A 334 -9.57 19.32 2.48
C ILE A 334 -10.45 20.15 1.55
N ILE A 335 -11.74 20.25 1.84
CA ILE A 335 -12.69 21.00 0.99
C ILE A 335 -12.38 22.48 0.96
N ASN A 336 -12.06 23.08 2.11
CA ASN A 336 -11.95 24.53 2.23
C ASN A 336 -10.57 25.07 1.84
N HIS A 337 -9.51 24.23 1.91
CA HIS A 337 -8.15 24.73 1.81
C HIS A 337 -7.23 23.98 0.85
N LEU A 338 -7.59 22.73 0.45
CA LEU A 338 -6.72 21.92 -0.41
C LEU A 338 -7.31 21.71 -1.82
N LEU A 339 -8.61 21.69 -1.99
CA LEU A 339 -9.33 21.56 -3.24
C LEU A 339 -9.94 22.87 -3.69
#